data_98eedae0d5d16640b225f1d77716be24
#
_entry.id   98eedae0d5d16640b225f1d77716be24
#
_cell.length_a   1.000
_cell.length_b   1.000
_cell.length_c   1.000
_cell.angle_alpha   90.00
_cell.angle_beta   90.00
_cell.angle_gamma   90.00
#
_symmetry.space_group_name_H-M   'P 1'
#
loop_
_entity.id
_entity.type
_entity.pdbx_description
1 polymer ?
#
loop_
_entity_poly.entity_id
_entity_poly.type
_entity_poly.pdbx_seq_one_letter_code
_entity_poly.pdbx_strand_id
1 'polypeptide(L)'
;MIAHASTQNGLRRAQMPQPEYRALAARLVGRGFAVLVPERPGHGATGGKYLEDQGGCDEADYARSGRVTADEISAAAGHLRKQSFIRPDGIVVVGHSAGAWGALALASEDPRNVAAIIAFAPGRGGHANDLPNRICAADTLVAAAAEFGSGARVKVTWLVAENDSYFSPAFSRGMADAFRSTGGKADFRVLPAYGREGHWLAETEGGVNLAGPELDGALKSRSARPANKR
;
A
#
# COMPACT_ATOMS: atom_id res chain seq x y z
N MET A 1 10.42 3.32 1.06
CA MET A 1 10.06 2.78 -0.26
C MET A 1 8.61 3.06 -0.54
N ILE A 2 8.24 3.42 -1.78
CA ILE A 2 6.86 3.67 -2.19
C ILE A 2 6.43 2.57 -3.18
N ALA A 3 5.36 1.85 -2.87
CA ALA A 3 4.75 0.83 -3.73
C ALA A 3 3.53 1.44 -4.44
N HIS A 4 3.59 1.55 -5.77
CA HIS A 4 2.64 2.30 -6.60
C HIS A 4 1.29 1.59 -6.78
N ALA A 5 0.26 2.34 -7.18
CA ALA A 5 -1.03 1.81 -7.61
C ALA A 5 -0.90 0.95 -8.88
N SER A 6 -1.95 0.21 -9.21
CA SER A 6 -2.00 -0.60 -10.43
C SER A 6 -3.42 -0.60 -11.02
N THR A 7 -3.56 -1.13 -12.22
CA THR A 7 -4.84 -1.34 -12.89
C THR A 7 -4.95 -2.78 -13.41
N GLN A 8 -6.17 -3.32 -13.39
CA GLN A 8 -6.46 -4.64 -13.97
C GLN A 8 -6.47 -4.61 -15.51
N ASN A 9 -6.68 -3.45 -16.11
CA ASN A 9 -6.65 -3.30 -17.55
C ASN A 9 -5.23 -3.46 -18.09
N GLY A 10 -4.95 -4.55 -18.80
CA GLY A 10 -3.63 -4.89 -19.30
C GLY A 10 -3.03 -3.85 -20.26
N LEU A 11 -3.86 -3.22 -21.11
CA LEU A 11 -3.39 -2.17 -22.04
C LEU A 11 -2.99 -0.91 -21.26
N ARG A 12 -3.85 -0.46 -20.34
CA ARG A 12 -3.53 0.69 -19.49
C ARG A 12 -2.28 0.42 -18.65
N ARG A 13 -2.14 -0.79 -18.11
CA ARG A 13 -0.97 -1.18 -17.30
C ARG A 13 0.32 -1.17 -18.11
N ALA A 14 0.31 -1.70 -19.33
CA ALA A 14 1.47 -1.67 -20.22
C ALA A 14 1.88 -0.25 -20.64
N GLN A 15 0.96 0.69 -20.58
CA GLN A 15 1.18 2.11 -20.94
C GLN A 15 1.33 3.01 -19.69
N MET A 16 1.39 2.43 -18.48
CA MET A 16 1.60 3.24 -17.28
C MET A 16 2.93 4.01 -17.38
N PRO A 17 2.91 5.31 -17.07
CA PRO A 17 4.16 6.05 -16.91
C PRO A 17 4.91 5.53 -15.69
N GLN A 18 6.22 5.72 -15.66
CA GLN A 18 7.01 5.41 -14.48
C GLN A 18 6.39 6.12 -13.24
N PRO A 19 6.11 5.39 -12.16
CA PRO A 19 5.53 5.99 -10.97
C PRO A 19 6.55 6.88 -10.26
N GLU A 20 6.19 8.12 -9.97
CA GLU A 20 7.13 9.09 -9.40
C GLU A 20 6.79 9.47 -7.96
N TYR A 21 5.51 9.70 -7.63
CA TYR A 21 5.08 10.16 -6.30
C TYR A 21 5.90 11.35 -5.78
N ARG A 22 6.18 12.34 -6.65
CA ARG A 22 7.16 13.42 -6.41
C ARG A 22 6.97 14.13 -5.08
N ALA A 23 5.75 14.55 -4.76
CA ALA A 23 5.46 15.27 -3.52
C ALA A 23 5.66 14.39 -2.28
N LEU A 24 5.22 13.13 -2.34
CA LEU A 24 5.40 12.17 -1.26
C LEU A 24 6.88 11.82 -1.07
N ALA A 25 7.61 11.62 -2.16
CA ALA A 25 9.05 11.38 -2.13
C ALA A 25 9.79 12.59 -1.55
N ALA A 26 9.50 13.81 -2.00
CA ALA A 26 10.11 15.04 -1.48
C ALA A 26 9.85 15.21 0.02
N ARG A 27 8.62 14.94 0.49
CA ARG A 27 8.28 14.97 1.91
C ARG A 27 9.12 14.00 2.73
N LEU A 28 9.30 12.77 2.26
CA LEU A 28 10.11 11.75 2.93
C LEU A 28 11.61 12.10 2.91
N VAL A 29 12.13 12.60 1.78
CA VAL A 29 13.52 13.07 1.66
C VAL A 29 13.80 14.22 2.65
N GLY A 30 12.87 15.18 2.76
CA GLY A 30 12.96 16.27 3.73
C GLY A 30 13.01 15.81 5.21
N ARG A 31 12.69 14.53 5.47
CA ARG A 31 12.79 13.88 6.80
C ARG A 31 13.99 12.96 6.91
N GLY A 32 14.92 13.02 5.96
CA GLY A 32 16.16 12.25 5.98
C GLY A 32 16.02 10.80 5.48
N PHE A 33 14.97 10.49 4.72
CA PHE A 33 14.85 9.18 4.08
C PHE A 33 15.45 9.18 2.68
N ALA A 34 16.15 8.11 2.32
CA ALA A 34 16.30 7.75 0.92
C ALA A 34 14.98 7.12 0.41
N VAL A 35 14.54 7.51 -0.79
CA VAL A 35 13.28 7.04 -1.36
C VAL A 35 13.54 6.23 -2.61
N LEU A 36 12.94 5.04 -2.70
CA LEU A 36 12.87 4.20 -3.88
C LEU A 36 11.40 4.03 -4.26
N VAL A 37 11.09 4.26 -5.53
CA VAL A 37 9.78 4.01 -6.15
C VAL A 37 10.02 2.97 -7.25
N PRO A 38 9.99 1.66 -6.94
CA PRO A 38 10.20 0.63 -7.95
C PRO A 38 8.98 0.55 -8.86
N GLU A 39 9.20 0.49 -10.16
CA GLU A 39 8.18 0.09 -11.12
C GLU A 39 8.12 -1.44 -11.13
N ARG A 40 6.99 -2.02 -10.72
CA ARG A 40 6.85 -3.47 -10.56
C ARG A 40 6.73 -4.20 -11.89
N PRO A 41 7.10 -5.50 -11.97
CA PRO A 41 7.01 -6.30 -13.19
C PRO A 41 5.63 -6.25 -13.86
N GLY A 42 5.59 -6.20 -15.19
CA GLY A 42 4.37 -6.12 -15.98
C GLY A 42 3.69 -4.75 -16.00
N HIS A 43 4.36 -3.69 -15.50
CA HIS A 43 3.90 -2.31 -15.57
C HIS A 43 4.85 -1.50 -16.47
N GLY A 44 4.26 -0.61 -17.28
CA GLY A 44 4.98 0.36 -18.11
C GLY A 44 6.22 -0.19 -18.80
N ALA A 45 7.33 0.52 -18.65
CA ALA A 45 8.59 0.20 -19.30
C ALA A 45 9.36 -0.94 -18.62
N THR A 46 9.01 -1.35 -17.40
CA THR A 46 9.67 -2.46 -16.70
C THR A 46 9.52 -3.77 -17.46
N GLY A 47 8.39 -3.95 -18.18
CA GLY A 47 8.11 -5.18 -18.91
C GLY A 47 7.96 -6.38 -17.99
N GLY A 48 8.15 -7.58 -18.56
CA GLY A 48 7.97 -8.82 -17.81
C GLY A 48 6.52 -9.26 -17.69
N LYS A 49 6.30 -10.37 -16.99
CA LYS A 49 4.97 -10.92 -16.77
C LYS A 49 4.31 -10.22 -15.59
N TYR A 50 3.05 -9.80 -15.74
CA TYR A 50 2.23 -9.34 -14.64
C TYR A 50 1.80 -10.53 -13.77
N LEU A 51 2.31 -10.62 -12.57
CA LEU A 51 2.07 -11.73 -11.65
C LEU A 51 1.02 -11.40 -10.59
N GLU A 52 0.73 -10.12 -10.37
CA GLU A 52 -0.20 -9.62 -9.36
C GLU A 52 -1.68 -9.79 -9.75
N ASP A 53 -1.99 -10.52 -10.81
CA ASP A 53 -3.36 -10.72 -11.28
C ASP A 53 -4.20 -11.42 -10.21
N GLN A 54 -5.31 -10.82 -9.84
CA GLN A 54 -6.25 -11.40 -8.89
C GLN A 54 -7.24 -12.38 -9.53
N GLY A 55 -7.26 -12.49 -10.86
CA GLY A 55 -8.31 -13.19 -11.60
C GLY A 55 -9.54 -12.33 -11.87
N GLY A 56 -10.59 -12.94 -12.41
CA GLY A 56 -11.90 -12.31 -12.62
C GLY A 56 -12.67 -12.10 -11.32
N CYS A 57 -13.83 -11.43 -11.40
CA CYS A 57 -14.65 -11.19 -10.21
C CYS A 57 -15.21 -12.47 -9.58
N ASP A 58 -15.49 -13.48 -10.39
CA ASP A 58 -16.10 -14.75 -9.93
C ASP A 58 -15.08 -15.65 -9.22
N GLU A 59 -13.78 -15.47 -9.50
CA GLU A 59 -12.69 -16.28 -8.97
C GLU A 59 -11.56 -15.42 -8.42
N ALA A 60 -11.88 -14.28 -7.83
CA ALA A 60 -10.88 -13.34 -7.36
C ALA A 60 -10.05 -13.89 -6.21
N ASP A 61 -8.73 -14.04 -6.42
CA ASP A 61 -7.75 -14.41 -5.41
C ASP A 61 -6.95 -13.19 -4.96
N TYR A 62 -7.54 -12.42 -4.08
CA TYR A 62 -6.92 -11.22 -3.51
C TYR A 62 -5.77 -11.52 -2.56
N ALA A 63 -5.82 -12.66 -1.86
CA ALA A 63 -4.75 -13.08 -0.96
C ALA A 63 -3.47 -13.38 -1.74
N ARG A 64 -3.55 -14.20 -2.79
CA ARG A 64 -2.42 -14.49 -3.68
C ARG A 64 -1.88 -13.21 -4.33
N SER A 65 -2.77 -12.39 -4.89
CA SER A 65 -2.39 -11.14 -5.55
C SER A 65 -1.63 -10.21 -4.60
N GLY A 66 -2.09 -10.08 -3.35
CA GLY A 66 -1.40 -9.29 -2.33
C GLY A 66 -0.03 -9.86 -1.96
N ARG A 67 0.11 -11.18 -1.81
CA ARG A 67 1.40 -11.82 -1.51
C ARG A 67 2.41 -11.65 -2.63
N VAL A 68 1.99 -11.81 -3.89
CA VAL A 68 2.88 -11.54 -5.04
C VAL A 68 3.39 -10.10 -4.99
N THR A 69 2.52 -9.13 -4.74
CA THR A 69 2.95 -7.73 -4.59
C THR A 69 3.88 -7.56 -3.37
N ALA A 70 3.65 -8.29 -2.28
CA ALA A 70 4.53 -8.27 -1.10
C ALA A 70 5.94 -8.80 -1.42
N ASP A 71 6.04 -9.87 -2.21
CA ASP A 71 7.32 -10.43 -2.68
C ASP A 71 8.10 -9.40 -3.51
N GLU A 72 7.43 -8.69 -4.43
CA GLU A 72 8.04 -7.63 -5.24
C GLU A 72 8.51 -6.45 -4.37
N ILE A 73 7.72 -6.06 -3.37
CA ILE A 73 8.08 -5.05 -2.37
C ILE A 73 9.31 -5.52 -1.57
N SER A 74 9.32 -6.78 -1.13
CA SER A 74 10.43 -7.39 -0.37
C SER A 74 11.71 -7.44 -1.18
N ALA A 75 11.64 -7.77 -2.47
CA ALA A 75 12.80 -7.77 -3.37
C ALA A 75 13.41 -6.37 -3.50
N ALA A 76 12.57 -5.33 -3.70
CA ALA A 76 13.01 -3.94 -3.77
C ALA A 76 13.59 -3.45 -2.43
N ALA A 77 12.98 -3.82 -1.31
CA ALA A 77 13.49 -3.54 0.03
C ALA A 77 14.86 -4.21 0.27
N GLY A 78 15.01 -5.45 -0.21
CA GLY A 78 16.27 -6.18 -0.19
C GLY A 78 17.39 -5.49 -0.98
N HIS A 79 17.06 -4.88 -2.13
CA HIS A 79 18.00 -4.05 -2.89
C HIS A 79 18.43 -2.81 -2.11
N LEU A 80 17.47 -2.07 -1.53
CA LEU A 80 17.79 -0.90 -0.70
C LEU A 80 18.74 -1.22 0.44
N ARG A 81 18.51 -2.32 1.13
CA ARG A 81 19.32 -2.73 2.29
C ARG A 81 20.79 -3.01 1.97
N LYS A 82 21.12 -3.30 0.72
CA LYS A 82 22.50 -3.50 0.27
C LYS A 82 23.26 -2.19 0.03
N GLN A 83 22.55 -1.05 0.05
CA GLN A 83 23.18 0.26 -0.15
C GLN A 83 23.83 0.72 1.14
N SER A 84 25.09 1.15 1.08
CA SER A 84 25.90 1.52 2.24
C SER A 84 25.36 2.72 3.04
N PHE A 85 24.54 3.57 2.41
CA PHE A 85 23.92 4.74 3.03
C PHE A 85 22.55 4.44 3.67
N ILE A 86 22.05 3.19 3.59
CA ILE A 86 20.76 2.78 4.14
C ILE A 86 20.95 2.07 5.49
N ARG A 87 20.21 2.51 6.49
CA ARG A 87 20.10 1.77 7.75
C ARG A 87 19.20 0.55 7.56
N PRO A 88 19.68 -0.67 7.87
CA PRO A 88 18.96 -1.91 7.53
C PRO A 88 17.68 -2.13 8.34
N ASP A 89 17.54 -1.50 9.49
CA ASP A 89 16.45 -1.69 10.46
C ASP A 89 15.34 -0.63 10.37
N GLY A 90 15.40 0.25 9.39
CA GLY A 90 14.55 1.44 9.31
C GLY A 90 13.70 1.58 8.07
N ILE A 91 13.41 0.52 7.30
CA ILE A 91 12.62 0.64 6.07
C ILE A 91 11.16 0.95 6.41
N VAL A 92 10.66 2.06 5.84
CA VAL A 92 9.24 2.40 5.83
C VAL A 92 8.68 2.05 4.46
N VAL A 93 7.59 1.29 4.42
CA VAL A 93 6.84 0.99 3.20
C VAL A 93 5.62 1.89 3.15
N VAL A 94 5.52 2.70 2.10
CA VAL A 94 4.32 3.49 1.80
C VAL A 94 3.68 2.88 0.56
N GLY A 95 2.48 2.37 0.69
CA GLY A 95 1.74 1.78 -0.42
C GLY A 95 0.57 2.67 -0.85
N HIS A 96 0.21 2.60 -2.13
CA HIS A 96 -0.99 3.20 -2.67
C HIS A 96 -1.81 2.17 -3.44
N SER A 97 -3.12 2.05 -3.15
CA SER A 97 -4.05 1.16 -3.84
C SER A 97 -3.54 -0.30 -3.86
N ALA A 98 -3.26 -0.87 -5.02
CA ALA A 98 -2.69 -2.20 -5.18
C ALA A 98 -1.33 -2.38 -4.48
N GLY A 99 -0.48 -1.35 -4.50
CA GLY A 99 0.78 -1.36 -3.74
C GLY A 99 0.56 -1.33 -2.23
N ALA A 100 -0.48 -0.64 -1.77
CA ALA A 100 -0.90 -0.66 -0.37
C ALA A 100 -1.48 -2.04 0.02
N TRP A 101 -2.21 -2.69 -0.89
CA TRP A 101 -2.69 -4.06 -0.70
C TRP A 101 -1.55 -5.04 -0.48
N GLY A 102 -0.51 -4.96 -1.33
CA GLY A 102 0.72 -5.73 -1.13
C GLY A 102 1.45 -5.39 0.17
N ALA A 103 1.42 -4.13 0.61
CA ALA A 103 2.01 -3.75 1.90
C ALA A 103 1.25 -4.34 3.10
N LEU A 104 -0.09 -4.53 3.01
CA LEU A 104 -0.84 -5.27 4.03
C LEU A 104 -0.45 -6.76 4.06
N ALA A 105 -0.31 -7.40 2.90
CA ALA A 105 0.18 -8.77 2.80
C ALA A 105 1.59 -8.88 3.39
N LEU A 106 2.48 -7.95 3.08
CA LEU A 106 3.83 -7.88 3.63
C LEU A 106 3.84 -7.80 5.16
N ALA A 107 2.86 -7.10 5.77
CA ALA A 107 2.74 -7.05 7.23
C ALA A 107 2.53 -8.43 7.84
N SER A 108 1.88 -9.36 7.13
CA SER A 108 1.60 -10.73 7.56
C SER A 108 2.82 -11.66 7.50
N GLU A 109 3.82 -11.33 6.72
CA GLU A 109 5.04 -12.12 6.53
C GLU A 109 6.13 -11.83 7.57
N ASP A 110 5.83 -11.00 8.58
CA ASP A 110 6.75 -10.54 9.61
C ASP A 110 8.09 -10.02 9.03
N PRO A 111 8.05 -9.01 8.17
CA PRO A 111 9.28 -8.51 7.56
C PRO A 111 10.16 -7.85 8.62
N ARG A 112 11.19 -8.56 9.07
CA ARG A 112 12.09 -8.17 10.19
C ARG A 112 12.72 -6.79 10.05
N ASN A 113 12.72 -6.25 8.83
CA ASN A 113 13.39 -4.98 8.51
C ASN A 113 12.41 -3.86 8.11
N VAL A 114 11.12 -4.08 8.21
CA VAL A 114 10.10 -3.05 8.00
C VAL A 114 9.71 -2.44 9.33
N ALA A 115 9.98 -1.15 9.49
CA ALA A 115 9.73 -0.42 10.72
C ALA A 115 8.28 0.10 10.81
N ALA A 116 7.66 0.42 9.67
CA ALA A 116 6.29 0.90 9.59
C ALA A 116 5.72 0.68 8.18
N ILE A 117 4.41 0.53 8.10
CA ILE A 117 3.64 0.51 6.86
C ILE A 117 2.63 1.66 6.90
N ILE A 118 2.57 2.43 5.81
CA ILE A 118 1.57 3.47 5.58
C ILE A 118 0.82 3.08 4.31
N ALA A 119 -0.45 2.79 4.41
CA ALA A 119 -1.28 2.26 3.35
C ALA A 119 -2.35 3.29 2.94
N PHE A 120 -2.19 3.89 1.77
CA PHE A 120 -3.18 4.78 1.17
C PHE A 120 -4.17 3.96 0.34
N ALA A 121 -5.44 4.01 0.73
CA ALA A 121 -6.55 3.37 0.03
C ALA A 121 -6.25 1.92 -0.43
N PRO A 122 -5.78 1.03 0.47
CA PRO A 122 -5.38 -0.31 0.08
C PRO A 122 -6.55 -1.13 -0.46
N GLY A 123 -6.32 -1.81 -1.56
CA GLY A 123 -7.29 -2.71 -2.16
C GLY A 123 -7.01 -3.01 -3.63
N ARG A 124 -7.81 -3.91 -4.17
CA ARG A 124 -7.86 -4.30 -5.59
C ARG A 124 -9.30 -4.49 -6.03
N GLY A 125 -9.55 -4.46 -7.34
CA GLY A 125 -10.88 -4.70 -7.90
C GLY A 125 -11.88 -3.57 -7.69
N GLY A 126 -11.45 -2.40 -7.23
CA GLY A 126 -12.28 -1.20 -7.20
C GLY A 126 -12.63 -0.69 -8.60
N HIS A 127 -13.76 0.04 -8.73
CA HIS A 127 -14.35 0.46 -10.01
C HIS A 127 -14.62 -0.72 -10.96
N ALA A 128 -15.15 -1.82 -10.42
CA ALA A 128 -15.57 -2.95 -11.24
C ALA A 128 -16.51 -2.47 -12.36
N ASN A 129 -16.18 -2.83 -13.60
CA ASN A 129 -16.88 -2.36 -14.81
C ASN A 129 -16.85 -0.82 -14.98
N ASP A 130 -15.78 -0.17 -14.55
CA ASP A 130 -15.59 1.29 -14.56
C ASP A 130 -16.67 2.06 -13.76
N LEU A 131 -17.37 1.41 -12.81
CA LEU A 131 -18.42 2.02 -11.99
C LEU A 131 -17.88 2.43 -10.61
N PRO A 132 -18.07 3.70 -10.18
CA PRO A 132 -17.73 4.15 -8.83
C PRO A 132 -18.44 3.31 -7.75
N ASN A 133 -17.73 3.07 -6.64
CA ASN A 133 -18.23 2.30 -5.49
C ASN A 133 -18.61 0.85 -5.81
N ARG A 134 -18.21 0.31 -6.96
CA ARG A 134 -18.36 -1.09 -7.30
C ARG A 134 -17.04 -1.82 -7.10
N ILE A 135 -17.07 -2.84 -6.26
CA ILE A 135 -15.88 -3.64 -5.93
C ILE A 135 -16.13 -5.06 -6.42
N CYS A 136 -15.18 -5.58 -7.18
CA CYS A 136 -15.17 -6.94 -7.67
C CYS A 136 -15.00 -7.89 -6.47
N ALA A 137 -15.88 -8.88 -6.30
CA ALA A 137 -15.81 -9.86 -5.21
C ALA A 137 -15.50 -9.22 -3.83
N ALA A 138 -16.31 -8.25 -3.41
CA ALA A 138 -16.07 -7.42 -2.22
C ALA A 138 -15.83 -8.24 -0.95
N ASP A 139 -16.60 -9.29 -0.72
CA ASP A 139 -16.49 -10.15 0.47
C ASP A 139 -15.16 -10.91 0.49
N THR A 140 -14.67 -11.35 -0.69
CA THR A 140 -13.38 -12.01 -0.83
C THR A 140 -12.22 -11.05 -0.50
N LEU A 141 -12.37 -9.76 -0.87
CA LEU A 141 -11.37 -8.74 -0.52
C LEU A 141 -11.32 -8.51 1.02
N VAL A 142 -12.48 -8.48 1.69
CA VAL A 142 -12.57 -8.38 3.14
C VAL A 142 -11.97 -9.62 3.82
N ALA A 143 -12.27 -10.82 3.32
CA ALA A 143 -11.72 -12.07 3.84
C ALA A 143 -10.18 -12.12 3.73
N ALA A 144 -9.63 -11.67 2.60
CA ALA A 144 -8.18 -11.57 2.40
C ALA A 144 -7.53 -10.54 3.34
N ALA A 145 -8.22 -9.43 3.66
CA ALA A 145 -7.75 -8.49 4.67
C ALA A 145 -7.65 -9.14 6.07
N ALA A 146 -8.65 -9.96 6.45
CA ALA A 146 -8.60 -10.73 7.69
C ALA A 146 -7.42 -11.71 7.70
N GLU A 147 -7.18 -12.41 6.59
CA GLU A 147 -6.06 -13.33 6.46
C GLU A 147 -4.71 -12.63 6.68
N PHE A 148 -4.50 -11.46 6.09
CA PHE A 148 -3.29 -10.66 6.29
C PHE A 148 -3.15 -10.18 7.75
N GLY A 149 -4.26 -9.90 8.43
CA GLY A 149 -4.25 -9.53 9.85
C GLY A 149 -3.70 -10.62 10.74
N SER A 150 -4.00 -11.89 10.44
CA SER A 150 -3.64 -13.07 11.24
C SER A 150 -2.12 -13.21 11.47
N GLY A 151 -1.31 -12.89 10.47
CA GLY A 151 0.16 -12.95 10.56
C GLY A 151 0.84 -11.63 10.88
N ALA A 152 0.09 -10.51 10.89
CA ALA A 152 0.69 -9.18 10.91
C ALA A 152 1.46 -8.87 12.20
N ARG A 153 2.72 -8.44 12.08
CA ARG A 153 3.60 -8.03 13.17
C ARG A 153 3.98 -6.55 13.10
N VAL A 154 3.80 -5.93 11.93
CA VAL A 154 4.08 -4.52 11.70
C VAL A 154 2.80 -3.70 11.82
N LYS A 155 2.87 -2.58 12.55
CA LYS A 155 1.73 -1.65 12.62
C LYS A 155 1.51 -0.99 11.27
N VAL A 156 0.25 -0.94 10.84
CA VAL A 156 -0.20 -0.28 9.62
C VAL A 156 -0.91 1.03 9.98
N THR A 157 -0.52 2.14 9.35
CA THR A 157 -1.33 3.36 9.28
C THR A 157 -2.15 3.29 7.99
N TRP A 158 -3.47 3.14 8.12
CA TRP A 158 -4.39 2.94 7.00
C TRP A 158 -5.16 4.21 6.73
N LEU A 159 -4.93 4.82 5.58
CA LEU A 159 -5.46 6.11 5.20
C LEU A 159 -6.43 5.98 4.02
N VAL A 160 -7.59 6.59 4.10
CA VAL A 160 -8.57 6.68 3.01
C VAL A 160 -9.17 8.09 2.99
N ALA A 161 -9.44 8.66 1.82
CA ALA A 161 -10.16 9.93 1.72
C ALA A 161 -11.67 9.74 1.83
N GLU A 162 -12.36 10.72 2.36
CA GLU A 162 -13.84 10.71 2.53
C GLU A 162 -14.57 10.47 1.20
N ASN A 163 -14.01 10.97 0.09
CA ASN A 163 -14.57 10.82 -1.26
C ASN A 163 -13.82 9.80 -2.13
N ASP A 164 -13.18 8.79 -1.54
CA ASP A 164 -12.64 7.66 -2.29
C ASP A 164 -13.79 6.82 -2.84
N SER A 165 -13.90 6.74 -4.16
CA SER A 165 -14.95 5.96 -4.83
C SER A 165 -14.48 4.57 -5.31
N TYR A 166 -13.19 4.25 -5.15
CA TYR A 166 -12.66 2.90 -5.36
C TYR A 166 -12.93 2.01 -4.16
N PHE A 167 -12.60 2.53 -2.95
CA PHE A 167 -12.80 1.84 -1.68
C PHE A 167 -13.36 2.85 -0.67
N SER A 168 -14.68 3.01 -0.66
CA SER A 168 -15.32 3.98 0.22
C SER A 168 -14.84 3.85 1.67
N PRO A 169 -14.88 4.92 2.47
CA PRO A 169 -14.48 4.87 3.88
C PRO A 169 -15.19 3.78 4.69
N ALA A 170 -16.46 3.53 4.41
CA ALA A 170 -17.23 2.48 5.06
C ALA A 170 -16.71 1.08 4.71
N PHE A 171 -16.44 0.82 3.42
CA PHE A 171 -15.87 -0.44 2.96
C PHE A 171 -14.45 -0.64 3.50
N SER A 172 -13.59 0.39 3.38
CA SER A 172 -12.22 0.37 3.89
C SER A 172 -12.16 0.13 5.41
N ARG A 173 -13.14 0.66 6.16
CA ARG A 173 -13.28 0.39 7.60
C ARG A 173 -13.59 -1.08 7.85
N GLY A 174 -14.51 -1.67 7.08
CA GLY A 174 -14.82 -3.11 7.14
C GLY A 174 -13.58 -3.99 6.94
N MET A 175 -12.77 -3.67 5.92
CA MET A 175 -11.48 -4.36 5.70
C MET A 175 -10.49 -4.16 6.86
N ALA A 176 -10.37 -2.94 7.38
CA ALA A 176 -9.47 -2.66 8.50
C ALA A 176 -9.92 -3.35 9.80
N ASP A 177 -11.22 -3.46 10.03
CA ASP A 177 -11.79 -4.17 11.18
C ASP A 177 -11.59 -5.69 11.03
N ALA A 178 -11.77 -6.23 9.82
CA ALA A 178 -11.44 -7.64 9.52
C ALA A 178 -9.95 -7.93 9.76
N PHE A 179 -9.05 -7.06 9.30
CA PHE A 179 -7.60 -7.16 9.57
C PHE A 179 -7.29 -7.15 11.08
N ARG A 180 -7.96 -6.29 11.85
CA ARG A 180 -7.77 -6.21 13.31
C ARG A 180 -8.33 -7.41 14.05
N SER A 181 -9.49 -7.93 13.62
CA SER A 181 -10.18 -9.03 14.30
C SER A 181 -9.35 -10.32 14.38
N THR A 182 -8.38 -10.46 13.48
CA THR A 182 -7.47 -11.61 13.41
C THR A 182 -6.10 -11.34 14.03
N GLY A 183 -5.88 -10.16 14.63
CA GLY A 183 -4.67 -9.82 15.38
C GLY A 183 -3.79 -8.72 14.76
N GLY A 184 -4.13 -8.25 13.57
CA GLY A 184 -3.42 -7.16 12.90
C GLY A 184 -3.55 -5.83 13.66
N LYS A 185 -2.50 -5.01 13.61
CA LYS A 185 -2.47 -3.69 14.23
C LYS A 185 -2.61 -2.61 13.16
N ALA A 186 -3.81 -2.07 12.97
CA ALA A 186 -4.07 -1.00 12.03
C ALA A 186 -4.59 0.25 12.75
N ASP A 187 -4.01 1.40 12.43
CA ASP A 187 -4.51 2.73 12.80
C ASP A 187 -5.26 3.29 11.58
N PHE A 188 -6.58 3.15 11.58
CA PHE A 188 -7.43 3.55 10.44
C PHE A 188 -7.86 5.00 10.57
N ARG A 189 -7.62 5.79 9.52
CA ARG A 189 -7.95 7.21 9.45
C ARG A 189 -8.70 7.52 8.17
N VAL A 190 -9.77 8.29 8.29
CA VAL A 190 -10.45 8.94 7.17
C VAL A 190 -9.94 10.36 7.07
N LEU A 191 -9.35 10.67 5.93
CA LEU A 191 -8.90 12.02 5.59
C LEU A 191 -10.06 12.80 4.97
N PRO A 192 -10.08 14.13 5.08
CA PRO A 192 -11.08 14.95 4.38
C PRO A 192 -11.14 14.65 2.88
N ALA A 193 -12.29 14.94 2.27
CA ALA A 193 -12.46 14.81 0.83
C ALA A 193 -11.39 15.60 0.06
N TYR A 194 -10.85 14.99 -1.00
CA TYR A 194 -9.79 15.60 -1.80
C TYR A 194 -10.09 15.55 -3.29
N GLY A 195 -10.08 16.70 -3.94
CA GLY A 195 -10.35 16.81 -5.37
C GLY A 195 -11.72 16.21 -5.76
N ARG A 196 -11.81 15.72 -6.98
CA ARG A 196 -13.00 15.00 -7.48
C ARG A 196 -13.00 13.54 -7.07
N GLU A 197 -11.83 12.97 -6.84
CA GLU A 197 -11.61 11.57 -6.51
C GLU A 197 -10.47 11.46 -5.50
N GLY A 198 -10.82 11.08 -4.27
CA GLY A 198 -9.89 11.03 -3.17
C GLY A 198 -8.89 9.89 -3.24
N HIS A 199 -9.15 8.89 -4.09
CA HIS A 199 -8.25 7.73 -4.25
C HIS A 199 -6.82 8.14 -4.60
N TRP A 200 -6.66 9.19 -5.41
CA TRP A 200 -5.37 9.64 -5.96
C TRP A 200 -4.63 10.66 -5.09
N LEU A 201 -5.09 10.91 -3.86
CA LEU A 201 -4.48 11.94 -3.01
C LEU A 201 -2.98 11.71 -2.78
N ALA A 202 -2.51 10.45 -2.72
CA ALA A 202 -1.10 10.12 -2.48
C ALA A 202 -0.16 10.55 -3.62
N GLU A 203 -0.71 10.83 -4.82
CA GLU A 203 0.06 11.18 -6.02
C GLU A 203 0.23 12.68 -6.21
N THR A 204 -0.47 13.49 -5.42
CA THR A 204 -0.53 14.94 -5.59
C THR A 204 0.06 15.69 -4.39
N GLU A 205 0.56 16.89 -4.62
CA GLU A 205 1.13 17.72 -3.56
C GLU A 205 0.07 18.10 -2.51
N GLY A 206 -1.11 18.56 -2.95
CA GLY A 206 -2.21 18.93 -2.05
C GLY A 206 -2.68 17.75 -1.19
N GLY A 207 -2.81 16.56 -1.79
CA GLY A 207 -3.20 15.35 -1.07
C GLY A 207 -2.14 14.89 -0.07
N VAL A 208 -0.86 14.96 -0.42
CA VAL A 208 0.26 14.66 0.49
C VAL A 208 0.32 15.65 1.64
N ASN A 209 0.03 16.93 1.39
CA ASN A 209 -0.05 17.95 2.45
C ASN A 209 -1.22 17.69 3.39
N LEU A 210 -2.38 17.31 2.85
CA LEU A 210 -3.55 16.90 3.63
C LEU A 210 -3.26 15.72 4.54
N ALA A 211 -2.56 14.69 4.04
CA ALA A 211 -2.15 13.51 4.80
C ALA A 211 -0.96 13.76 5.72
N GLY A 212 -0.38 14.96 5.68
CA GLY A 212 0.86 15.31 6.37
C GLY A 212 0.92 14.94 7.85
N PRO A 213 -0.09 15.31 8.66
CA PRO A 213 -0.11 14.96 10.09
C PRO A 213 -0.04 13.46 10.35
N GLU A 214 -0.79 12.67 9.58
CA GLU A 214 -0.84 11.20 9.71
C GLU A 214 0.48 10.55 9.27
N LEU A 215 1.06 11.02 8.17
CA LEU A 215 2.40 10.61 7.72
C LEU A 215 3.43 10.86 8.81
N ASP A 216 3.44 12.06 9.38
CA ASP A 216 4.41 12.43 10.43
C ASP A 216 4.21 11.62 11.71
N GLY A 217 2.97 11.36 12.08
CA GLY A 217 2.61 10.50 13.21
C GLY A 217 3.11 9.07 13.01
N ALA A 218 2.88 8.48 11.84
CA ALA A 218 3.34 7.14 11.48
C ALA A 218 4.88 7.04 11.50
N LEU A 219 5.57 8.05 10.98
CA LEU A 219 7.04 8.09 10.95
C LEU A 219 7.66 8.25 12.34
N LYS A 220 7.00 8.96 13.26
CA LYS A 220 7.44 9.10 14.66
C LYS A 220 7.27 7.80 15.45
N SER A 221 6.16 7.09 15.28
CA SER A 221 5.86 5.85 16.00
C SER A 221 6.83 4.70 15.68
N ARG A 222 7.57 4.79 14.58
CA ARG A 222 8.65 3.88 14.18
C ARG A 222 9.82 3.86 15.18
N SER A 223 10.10 4.97 15.85
CA SER A 223 11.27 5.14 16.73
C SER A 223 11.23 4.28 18.00
N ALA A 224 10.11 3.63 18.28
CA ALA A 224 9.88 2.90 19.53
C ALA A 224 10.23 1.40 19.47
N ARG A 225 10.76 0.90 18.35
CA ARG A 225 11.21 -0.50 18.31
C ARG A 225 12.60 -0.61 18.93
N PRO A 226 12.79 -1.34 20.06
CA PRO A 226 14.12 -1.50 20.64
C PRO A 226 15.02 -2.22 19.64
N ALA A 227 16.24 -1.71 19.47
CA ALA A 227 17.27 -2.42 18.75
C ALA A 227 17.43 -3.81 19.39
N ASN A 228 17.18 -4.86 18.61
CA ASN A 228 17.42 -6.22 19.07
C ASN A 228 18.93 -6.33 19.35
N LYS A 229 19.31 -6.34 20.62
CA LYS A 229 20.68 -6.64 21.04
C LYS A 229 20.99 -8.04 20.52
N ARG A 230 21.98 -8.10 19.61
CA ARG A 230 22.61 -9.37 19.19
C ARG A 230 23.40 -9.95 20.35
#